data_5a0464aff08a0ecb4a982b3d74d9d781
#
_entry.id   5a0464aff08a0ecb4a982b3d74d9d781
#
_cell.length_a   1.000
_cell.length_b   1.000
_cell.length_c   1.000
_cell.angle_alpha   90.00
_cell.angle_beta   90.00
_cell.angle_gamma   90.00
#
_symmetry.space_group_name_H-M   'P 1'
#
loop_
_entity.id
_entity.type
_entity.pdbx_description
1 polymer ?
#
loop_
_entity_poly.entity_id
_entity_poly.type
_entity_poly.pdbx_seq_one_letter_code
_entity_poly.pdbx_strand_id
1 'polypeptide(L)'
;MDQKQNIQEQDTQGQGNQGQHNNVTVGPDEVLDPGQGAEATPEDEATDFISQPAKVMRIGSMVKSLLDEARSAPLDEAGRIRLREIYETSIRELASALSPDLGGELSRMSPPFSIDVPTESELRIAQAQLVGWLEGLFHGIQASLFAQQAAAAAQLEKMRDRSLNPGGPETRAGTYL
;
A
#
# COMPACT_ATOMS: atom_id res chain seq x y z
N MET A 1 48.43 34.20 -16.73
CA MET A 1 49.52 33.50 -15.99
C MET A 1 48.93 32.15 -15.66
N ASP A 2 49.11 31.24 -16.57
CA ASP A 2 50.17 30.21 -16.64
C ASP A 2 49.83 29.04 -15.71
N GLN A 3 49.61 27.98 -16.24
CA GLN A 3 50.28 26.89 -16.94
C GLN A 3 50.04 25.60 -16.20
N LYS A 4 49.66 24.67 -16.84
CA LYS A 4 50.16 23.49 -17.63
C LYS A 4 49.91 22.21 -16.89
N GLN A 5 49.17 21.33 -17.51
CA GLN A 5 49.64 20.14 -18.24
C GLN A 5 50.46 19.13 -17.42
N ASN A 6 50.02 17.90 -17.33
CA ASN A 6 50.69 16.82 -18.04
C ASN A 6 49.91 15.50 -18.07
N ILE A 7 49.89 14.96 -19.21
CA ILE A 7 49.57 13.71 -19.82
C ILE A 7 50.61 12.62 -19.40
N GLN A 8 50.17 11.37 -19.37
CA GLN A 8 50.81 10.17 -19.94
C GLN A 8 50.10 8.93 -19.40
N GLU A 9 49.37 8.23 -20.16
CA GLU A 9 49.62 7.12 -21.10
C GLU A 9 50.73 6.15 -20.71
N GLN A 10 50.38 4.87 -20.64
CA GLN A 10 50.95 3.70 -21.31
C GLN A 10 50.34 2.41 -20.73
N ASP A 11 49.56 1.73 -21.49
CA ASP A 11 49.80 0.49 -22.24
C ASP A 11 50.70 -0.54 -21.57
N THR A 12 50.19 -1.76 -21.40
CA THR A 12 50.68 -2.94 -22.10
C THR A 12 49.86 -4.21 -21.78
N GLN A 13 49.41 -4.78 -22.83
CA GLN A 13 49.09 -6.16 -23.19
C GLN A 13 49.71 -7.29 -22.35
N GLY A 14 48.97 -8.40 -22.28
CA GLY A 14 49.53 -9.69 -21.94
C GLY A 14 48.50 -10.84 -21.90
N GLN A 15 48.39 -11.49 -23.02
CA GLN A 15 47.69 -12.76 -23.32
C GLN A 15 48.01 -13.92 -22.37
N GLY A 16 47.08 -14.93 -22.35
CA GLY A 16 47.40 -16.34 -22.20
C GLY A 16 46.47 -17.09 -21.25
N ASN A 17 45.49 -17.71 -21.76
CA ASN A 17 45.36 -19.10 -22.19
C ASN A 17 45.05 -20.16 -21.08
N GLN A 18 44.02 -20.97 -21.40
CA GLN A 18 43.77 -22.38 -21.10
C GLN A 18 43.40 -22.76 -19.65
N GLY A 19 42.14 -23.09 -19.48
CA GLY A 19 41.69 -24.49 -19.49
C GLY A 19 41.99 -25.25 -18.19
N GLN A 20 40.96 -25.59 -17.46
CA GLN A 20 40.82 -26.95 -16.93
C GLN A 20 39.57 -27.04 -16.00
N HIS A 21 38.79 -27.98 -16.30
CA HIS A 21 37.87 -28.76 -15.49
C HIS A 21 37.92 -28.46 -13.99
N ASN A 22 36.86 -27.93 -13.44
CA ASN A 22 36.59 -28.01 -12.03
C ASN A 22 35.33 -28.81 -11.74
N ASN A 23 35.63 -29.98 -11.24
CA ASN A 23 34.83 -30.87 -10.47
C ASN A 23 34.10 -30.09 -9.36
N VAL A 24 32.79 -29.91 -9.50
CA VAL A 24 31.99 -29.29 -8.45
C VAL A 24 31.72 -30.33 -7.39
N THR A 25 32.50 -30.25 -6.30
CA THR A 25 32.19 -30.93 -5.05
C THR A 25 31.07 -30.13 -4.37
N VAL A 26 29.87 -30.68 -4.34
CA VAL A 26 28.73 -30.13 -3.61
C VAL A 26 29.02 -30.34 -2.11
N GLY A 27 29.33 -29.26 -1.40
CA GLY A 27 29.42 -29.24 0.06
C GLY A 27 28.03 -29.05 0.68
N PRO A 28 27.76 -29.67 1.86
CA PRO A 28 26.46 -29.59 2.51
C PRO A 28 26.32 -28.33 3.40
N ASP A 29 26.44 -27.14 2.83
CA ASP A 29 26.17 -25.87 3.54
C ASP A 29 25.80 -24.80 2.51
N GLU A 30 24.76 -25.06 1.70
CA GLU A 30 24.07 -23.98 0.99
C GLU A 30 23.04 -23.39 1.95
N VAL A 31 23.48 -22.39 2.67
CA VAL A 31 22.60 -21.47 3.41
C VAL A 31 21.69 -20.83 2.38
N LEU A 32 20.45 -21.28 2.31
CA LEU A 32 19.38 -20.63 1.58
C LEU A 32 19.32 -19.18 2.06
N ASP A 33 19.72 -18.28 1.18
CA ASP A 33 19.56 -16.85 1.34
C ASP A 33 18.05 -16.54 1.50
N PRO A 34 17.57 -16.03 2.65
CA PRO A 34 16.15 -15.74 2.86
C PRO A 34 15.68 -14.47 2.13
N GLY A 35 16.39 -14.05 1.09
CA GLY A 35 16.20 -12.76 0.42
C GLY A 35 15.45 -12.76 -0.91
N GLN A 36 14.93 -13.89 -1.41
CA GLN A 36 14.22 -13.88 -2.69
C GLN A 36 12.94 -14.71 -2.62
N GLY A 37 11.82 -14.03 -2.43
CA GLY A 37 10.48 -14.60 -2.50
C GLY A 37 9.64 -14.40 -1.25
N ALA A 38 9.75 -13.27 -0.58
CA ALA A 38 8.67 -12.84 0.30
C ALA A 38 7.46 -12.52 -0.61
N GLU A 39 6.60 -13.52 -0.85
CA GLU A 39 5.25 -13.25 -1.31
C GLU A 39 4.67 -12.25 -0.29
N ALA A 40 4.28 -11.06 -0.77
CA ALA A 40 3.67 -10.04 0.04
C ALA A 40 2.54 -10.69 0.84
N THR A 41 2.60 -10.56 2.17
CA THR A 41 1.53 -11.10 2.99
C THR A 41 0.27 -10.26 2.75
N PRO A 42 -0.94 -10.82 2.92
CA PRO A 42 -2.18 -10.08 2.77
C PRO A 42 -2.28 -8.81 3.64
N GLU A 43 -1.50 -8.76 4.71
CA GLU A 43 -1.35 -7.58 5.56
C GLU A 43 -0.48 -6.50 4.89
N ASP A 44 0.50 -6.88 4.07
CA ASP A 44 1.34 -5.94 3.32
C ASP A 44 0.54 -5.25 2.22
N GLU A 45 -0.34 -5.96 1.51
CA GLU A 45 -1.23 -5.35 0.49
C GLU A 45 -2.23 -4.35 1.10
N ALA A 46 -2.76 -4.63 2.29
CA ALA A 46 -3.68 -3.71 2.97
C ALA A 46 -2.95 -2.47 3.53
N THR A 47 -1.66 -2.59 3.88
CA THR A 47 -0.81 -1.47 4.32
C THR A 47 -0.29 -0.63 3.16
N ASP A 48 -0.23 -1.16 1.93
CA ASP A 48 0.19 -0.41 0.75
C ASP A 48 -0.74 0.76 0.41
N PHE A 49 -2.02 0.69 0.81
CA PHE A 49 -2.98 1.78 0.58
C PHE A 49 -2.86 2.92 1.58
N ILE A 50 -2.37 2.67 2.80
CA ILE A 50 -2.28 3.66 3.87
C ILE A 50 -0.90 3.59 4.52
N SER A 51 -0.04 4.55 4.20
CA SER A 51 1.31 4.62 4.75
C SER A 51 1.35 4.99 6.25
N GLN A 52 0.35 5.73 6.74
CA GLN A 52 0.26 6.18 8.13
C GLN A 52 -1.15 5.98 8.71
N PRO A 53 -1.56 4.73 9.03
CA PRO A 53 -2.93 4.43 9.48
C PRO A 53 -3.37 5.21 10.71
N ALA A 54 -2.50 5.36 11.69
CA ALA A 54 -2.80 6.10 12.92
C ALA A 54 -3.07 7.60 12.66
N LYS A 55 -2.41 8.20 11.67
CA LYS A 55 -2.64 9.58 11.25
C LYS A 55 -4.02 9.72 10.59
N VAL A 56 -4.35 8.81 9.68
CA VAL A 56 -5.64 8.79 8.98
C VAL A 56 -6.80 8.65 9.99
N MET A 57 -6.67 7.73 10.96
CA MET A 57 -7.68 7.55 12.01
C MET A 57 -7.87 8.80 12.87
N ARG A 58 -6.78 9.44 13.30
CA ARG A 58 -6.87 10.66 14.12
C ARG A 58 -7.54 11.80 13.37
N ILE A 59 -7.15 12.04 12.11
CA ILE A 59 -7.74 13.10 11.29
C ILE A 59 -9.22 12.81 11.02
N GLY A 60 -9.56 11.56 10.66
CA GLY A 60 -10.94 11.14 10.44
C GLY A 60 -11.83 11.37 11.67
N SER A 61 -11.35 10.99 12.85
CA SER A 61 -12.08 11.22 14.12
C SER A 61 -12.25 12.72 14.41
N MET A 62 -11.22 13.52 14.17
CA MET A 62 -11.28 14.98 14.35
C MET A 62 -12.31 15.62 13.42
N VAL A 63 -12.27 15.26 12.12
CA VAL A 63 -13.23 15.81 11.14
C VAL A 63 -14.66 15.43 11.47
N LYS A 64 -14.88 14.18 11.93
CA LYS A 64 -16.21 13.72 12.38
C LYS A 64 -16.70 14.54 13.59
N SER A 65 -15.85 14.76 14.60
CA SER A 65 -16.21 15.58 15.77
C SER A 65 -16.52 17.02 15.38
N LEU A 66 -15.75 17.61 14.45
CA LEU A 66 -16.00 18.95 13.93
C LEU A 66 -17.31 19.04 13.15
N LEU A 67 -17.67 17.99 12.40
CA LEU A 67 -18.96 17.93 11.71
C LEU A 67 -20.12 17.89 12.68
N ASP A 68 -20.01 17.11 13.74
CA ASP A 68 -21.05 17.02 14.77
C ASP A 68 -21.21 18.36 15.52
N GLU A 69 -20.10 19.05 15.83
CA GLU A 69 -20.13 20.39 16.42
C GLU A 69 -20.74 21.42 15.46
N ALA A 70 -20.36 21.42 14.20
CA ALA A 70 -20.93 22.32 13.18
C ALA A 70 -22.42 22.10 12.92
N ARG A 71 -22.98 20.95 13.32
CA ARG A 71 -24.42 20.65 13.28
C ARG A 71 -25.17 21.15 14.53
N SER A 72 -24.48 21.29 15.65
CA SER A 72 -25.08 21.62 16.95
C SER A 72 -25.35 23.11 17.12
N ALA A 73 -24.56 23.98 16.49
CA ALA A 73 -24.67 25.42 16.63
C ALA A 73 -24.36 26.15 15.31
N PRO A 74 -25.01 27.28 15.04
CA PRO A 74 -24.69 28.10 13.87
C PRO A 74 -23.28 28.69 14.00
N LEU A 75 -22.53 28.69 12.89
CA LEU A 75 -21.19 29.23 12.82
C LEU A 75 -21.20 30.70 12.36
N ASP A 76 -20.52 31.57 13.08
CA ASP A 76 -20.21 32.89 12.60
C ASP A 76 -19.20 32.86 11.43
N GLU A 77 -18.95 34.00 10.83
CA GLU A 77 -18.03 34.12 9.68
C GLU A 77 -16.62 33.63 10.03
N ALA A 78 -16.10 34.02 11.17
CA ALA A 78 -14.77 33.63 11.63
C ALA A 78 -14.67 32.10 11.84
N GLY A 79 -15.71 31.50 12.42
CA GLY A 79 -15.85 30.06 12.58
C GLY A 79 -15.87 29.32 11.24
N ARG A 80 -16.58 29.84 10.24
CA ARG A 80 -16.63 29.24 8.89
C ARG A 80 -15.27 29.30 8.18
N ILE A 81 -14.56 30.43 8.26
CA ILE A 81 -13.20 30.56 7.71
C ILE A 81 -12.28 29.55 8.37
N ARG A 82 -12.28 29.47 9.70
CA ARG A 82 -11.42 28.53 10.43
C ARG A 82 -11.76 27.08 10.11
N LEU A 83 -13.02 26.73 9.98
CA LEU A 83 -13.45 25.37 9.65
C LEU A 83 -13.02 24.97 8.23
N ARG A 84 -13.07 25.90 7.26
CA ARG A 84 -12.50 25.71 5.92
C ARG A 84 -11.01 25.42 5.97
N GLU A 85 -10.23 26.23 6.70
CA GLU A 85 -8.77 26.05 6.83
C GLU A 85 -8.42 24.68 7.44
N ILE A 86 -9.17 24.25 8.46
CA ILE A 86 -9.00 22.94 9.09
C ILE A 86 -9.32 21.84 8.09
N TYR A 87 -10.41 21.95 7.33
CA TYR A 87 -10.81 21.01 6.32
C TYR A 87 -9.74 20.86 5.23
N GLU A 88 -9.31 21.96 4.62
CA GLU A 88 -8.29 21.95 3.57
C GLU A 88 -6.95 21.38 4.06
N THR A 89 -6.58 21.70 5.31
CA THR A 89 -5.40 21.11 5.94
C THR A 89 -5.56 19.61 6.15
N SER A 90 -6.75 19.18 6.60
CA SER A 90 -7.06 17.76 6.80
C SER A 90 -6.93 16.96 5.49
N ILE A 91 -7.42 17.51 4.36
CA ILE A 91 -7.27 16.89 3.04
C ILE A 91 -5.80 16.71 2.67
N ARG A 92 -4.97 17.75 2.83
CA ARG A 92 -3.52 17.66 2.54
C ARG A 92 -2.82 16.63 3.40
N GLU A 93 -3.12 16.61 4.69
CA GLU A 93 -2.52 15.67 5.63
C GLU A 93 -2.97 14.23 5.39
N LEU A 94 -4.23 14.02 5.02
CA LEU A 94 -4.73 12.70 4.62
C LEU A 94 -4.06 12.23 3.34
N ALA A 95 -4.02 13.07 2.29
CA ALA A 95 -3.39 12.72 1.03
C ALA A 95 -1.92 12.30 1.21
N SER A 96 -1.19 12.94 2.14
CA SER A 96 0.21 12.58 2.46
C SER A 96 0.36 11.24 3.21
N ALA A 97 -0.71 10.72 3.79
CA ALA A 97 -0.74 9.48 4.57
C ALA A 97 -1.33 8.29 3.79
N LEU A 98 -1.75 8.50 2.55
CA LEU A 98 -2.36 7.54 1.65
C LEU A 98 -1.41 7.19 0.51
N SER A 99 -1.72 6.11 -0.20
CA SER A 99 -1.07 5.81 -1.48
C SER A 99 -1.32 6.92 -2.51
N PRO A 100 -0.47 7.10 -3.53
CA PRO A 100 -0.66 8.12 -4.56
C PRO A 100 -2.04 8.05 -5.24
N ASP A 101 -2.56 6.86 -5.47
CA ASP A 101 -3.87 6.65 -6.10
C ASP A 101 -5.02 7.12 -5.22
N LEU A 102 -5.02 6.72 -3.94
CA LEU A 102 -6.04 7.16 -2.99
C LEU A 102 -5.91 8.65 -2.65
N GLY A 103 -4.71 9.19 -2.56
CA GLY A 103 -4.48 10.62 -2.39
C GLY A 103 -4.99 11.43 -3.58
N GLY A 104 -4.79 10.92 -4.80
CA GLY A 104 -5.34 11.50 -6.04
C GLY A 104 -6.87 11.42 -6.09
N GLU A 105 -7.48 10.31 -5.66
CA GLU A 105 -8.92 10.16 -5.55
C GLU A 105 -9.50 11.15 -4.54
N LEU A 106 -8.94 11.23 -3.34
CA LEU A 106 -9.35 12.17 -2.31
C LEU A 106 -9.31 13.62 -2.81
N SER A 107 -8.25 14.00 -3.51
CA SER A 107 -8.10 15.34 -4.06
C SER A 107 -9.15 15.68 -5.13
N ARG A 108 -9.55 14.72 -5.95
CA ARG A 108 -10.64 14.91 -6.95
C ARG A 108 -12.01 15.04 -6.30
N MET A 109 -12.24 14.31 -5.20
CA MET A 109 -13.51 14.33 -4.47
C MET A 109 -13.67 15.55 -3.57
N SER A 110 -12.57 16.20 -3.24
CA SER A 110 -12.51 17.32 -2.30
C SER A 110 -11.92 18.57 -2.97
N PRO A 111 -12.62 19.15 -3.96
CA PRO A 111 -12.16 20.36 -4.61
C PRO A 111 -12.11 21.51 -3.60
N PRO A 112 -11.17 22.46 -3.75
CA PRO A 112 -11.10 23.63 -2.89
C PRO A 112 -12.38 24.47 -3.00
N PHE A 113 -12.72 25.16 -1.92
CA PHE A 113 -13.85 26.08 -1.93
C PHE A 113 -13.58 27.24 -2.90
N SER A 114 -14.60 27.58 -3.68
CA SER A 114 -14.51 28.64 -4.69
C SER A 114 -14.58 30.07 -4.12
N ILE A 115 -14.99 30.20 -2.86
CA ILE A 115 -15.14 31.47 -2.14
C ILE A 115 -14.39 31.45 -0.81
N ASP A 116 -13.95 32.65 -0.38
CA ASP A 116 -13.17 32.79 0.84
C ASP A 116 -13.96 32.43 2.10
N VAL A 117 -15.25 32.70 2.12
CA VAL A 117 -16.14 32.40 3.25
C VAL A 117 -17.26 31.47 2.77
N PRO A 118 -17.07 30.14 2.84
CA PRO A 118 -18.11 29.19 2.48
C PRO A 118 -19.32 29.31 3.39
N THR A 119 -20.47 28.90 2.87
CA THR A 119 -21.67 28.77 3.69
C THR A 119 -21.55 27.59 4.65
N GLU A 120 -22.31 27.61 5.74
CA GLU A 120 -22.37 26.46 6.65
C GLU A 120 -22.79 25.17 5.94
N SER A 121 -23.70 25.29 4.98
CA SER A 121 -24.19 24.13 4.21
C SER A 121 -23.08 23.50 3.38
N GLU A 122 -22.27 24.32 2.69
CA GLU A 122 -21.13 23.85 1.91
C GLU A 122 -20.09 23.14 2.79
N LEU A 123 -19.76 23.76 3.93
CA LEU A 123 -18.83 23.15 4.89
C LEU A 123 -19.33 21.82 5.43
N ARG A 124 -20.61 21.72 5.81
CA ARG A 124 -21.21 20.47 6.30
C ARG A 124 -21.24 19.39 5.24
N ILE A 125 -21.56 19.74 3.99
CA ILE A 125 -21.54 18.78 2.87
C ILE A 125 -20.13 18.29 2.62
N ALA A 126 -19.13 19.18 2.54
CA ALA A 126 -17.73 18.82 2.32
C ALA A 126 -17.21 17.90 3.42
N GLN A 127 -17.47 18.21 4.68
CA GLN A 127 -17.08 17.36 5.80
C GLN A 127 -17.79 16.00 5.79
N ALA A 128 -19.10 15.98 5.50
CA ALA A 128 -19.86 14.73 5.41
C ALA A 128 -19.34 13.83 4.27
N GLN A 129 -18.99 14.43 3.15
CA GLN A 129 -18.34 13.73 2.02
C GLN A 129 -17.02 13.07 2.44
N LEU A 130 -16.15 13.83 3.11
CA LEU A 130 -14.87 13.33 3.59
C LEU A 130 -15.05 12.18 4.59
N VAL A 131 -15.94 12.35 5.58
CA VAL A 131 -16.25 11.31 6.57
C VAL A 131 -16.78 10.06 5.88
N GLY A 132 -17.74 10.19 4.96
CA GLY A 132 -18.29 9.06 4.22
C GLY A 132 -17.26 8.34 3.35
N TRP A 133 -16.35 9.07 2.72
CA TRP A 133 -15.25 8.49 1.96
C TRP A 133 -14.29 7.71 2.86
N LEU A 134 -13.90 8.26 4.01
CA LEU A 134 -13.04 7.56 4.98
C LEU A 134 -13.70 6.31 5.53
N GLU A 135 -14.98 6.37 5.88
CA GLU A 135 -15.74 5.19 6.35
C GLU A 135 -15.80 4.11 5.26
N GLY A 136 -16.04 4.49 4.01
CA GLY A 136 -16.00 3.58 2.87
C GLY A 136 -14.64 2.93 2.66
N LEU A 137 -13.56 3.70 2.76
CA LEU A 137 -12.18 3.21 2.67
C LEU A 137 -11.88 2.16 3.75
N PHE A 138 -12.22 2.43 5.00
CA PHE A 138 -12.00 1.48 6.10
C PHE A 138 -12.84 0.21 5.96
N HIS A 139 -14.09 0.31 5.54
CA HIS A 139 -14.92 -0.86 5.28
C HIS A 139 -14.39 -1.70 4.11
N GLY A 140 -13.90 -1.06 3.06
CA GLY A 140 -13.27 -1.74 1.92
C GLY A 140 -12.03 -2.53 2.33
N ILE A 141 -11.15 -1.92 3.14
CA ILE A 141 -9.95 -2.59 3.68
C ILE A 141 -10.34 -3.78 4.57
N GLN A 142 -11.30 -3.61 5.48
CA GLN A 142 -11.78 -4.69 6.34
C GLN A 142 -12.36 -5.85 5.53
N ALA A 143 -13.16 -5.56 4.51
CA ALA A 143 -13.73 -6.58 3.63
C ALA A 143 -12.66 -7.33 2.84
N SER A 144 -11.64 -6.64 2.36
CA SER A 144 -10.50 -7.25 1.66
C SER A 144 -9.73 -8.20 2.58
N LEU A 145 -9.37 -7.78 3.79
CA LEU A 145 -8.69 -8.61 4.77
C LEU A 145 -9.50 -9.86 5.13
N PHE A 146 -10.81 -9.72 5.30
CA PHE A 146 -11.68 -10.87 5.58
C PHE A 146 -11.73 -11.86 4.41
N ALA A 147 -11.82 -11.36 3.18
CA ALA A 147 -11.81 -12.20 1.99
C ALA A 147 -10.50 -12.98 1.82
N GLN A 148 -9.37 -12.34 2.12
CA GLN A 148 -8.04 -12.97 2.09
C GLN A 148 -7.91 -14.06 3.15
N GLN A 149 -8.36 -13.80 4.38
CA GLN A 149 -8.36 -14.80 5.46
C GLN A 149 -9.22 -16.02 5.09
N ALA A 150 -10.39 -15.80 4.50
CA ALA A 150 -11.27 -16.89 4.04
C ALA A 150 -10.62 -17.72 2.91
N ALA A 151 -9.95 -17.05 1.97
CA ALA A 151 -9.23 -17.72 0.89
C ALA A 151 -8.06 -18.57 1.41
N ALA A 152 -7.27 -18.02 2.35
CA ALA A 152 -6.17 -18.74 2.99
C ALA A 152 -6.66 -19.99 3.76
N ALA A 153 -7.74 -19.87 4.51
CA ALA A 153 -8.37 -20.98 5.21
C ALA A 153 -8.81 -22.09 4.25
N ALA A 154 -9.46 -21.72 3.14
CA ALA A 154 -9.89 -22.68 2.10
C ALA A 154 -8.71 -23.38 1.41
N GLN A 155 -7.59 -22.69 1.22
CA GLN A 155 -6.36 -23.29 0.68
C GLN A 155 -5.75 -24.32 1.64
N LEU A 156 -5.70 -24.00 2.94
CA LEU A 156 -5.22 -24.92 3.98
C LEU A 156 -6.07 -26.17 4.04
N GLU A 157 -7.40 -26.04 3.96
CA GLU A 157 -8.32 -27.19 3.95
C GLU A 157 -8.08 -28.09 2.74
N LYS A 158 -7.93 -27.52 1.54
CA LYS A 158 -7.59 -28.27 0.33
C LYS A 158 -6.25 -29.01 0.42
N MET A 159 -5.23 -28.39 1.05
CA MET A 159 -3.94 -29.05 1.28
C MET A 159 -4.06 -30.21 2.28
N ARG A 160 -4.85 -30.03 3.33
CA ARG A 160 -5.12 -31.07 4.32
C ARG A 160 -5.84 -32.27 3.70
N ASP A 161 -6.87 -32.04 2.90
CA ASP A 161 -7.61 -33.10 2.21
C ASP A 161 -6.70 -33.86 1.24
N ARG A 162 -5.81 -33.17 0.52
CA ARG A 162 -4.84 -33.79 -0.38
C ARG A 162 -3.80 -34.62 0.35
N SER A 163 -3.39 -34.20 1.55
CA SER A 163 -2.44 -34.94 2.38
C SER A 163 -3.05 -36.17 3.06
N LEU A 164 -4.36 -36.16 3.32
CA LEU A 164 -5.08 -37.26 3.91
C LEU A 164 -5.54 -38.30 2.87
N ASN A 165 -5.59 -37.94 1.57
CA ASN A 165 -5.96 -38.84 0.50
C ASN A 165 -4.90 -38.85 -0.62
N PRO A 166 -3.69 -39.39 -0.38
CA PRO A 166 -2.60 -39.45 -1.36
C PRO A 166 -2.84 -40.43 -2.51
N GLY A 167 -4.00 -41.13 -2.55
CA GLY A 167 -4.42 -42.09 -3.55
C GLY A 167 -5.71 -41.67 -4.24
N GLY A 168 -5.69 -40.65 -5.08
CA GLY A 168 -6.73 -40.47 -6.08
C GLY A 168 -6.76 -41.68 -7.02
N PRO A 169 -7.91 -42.06 -7.63
CA PRO A 169 -8.01 -43.26 -8.44
C PRO A 169 -7.11 -43.15 -9.68
N GLU A 170 -5.91 -43.75 -9.59
CA GLU A 170 -5.25 -44.19 -10.78
C GLU A 170 -6.17 -45.24 -11.40
N THR A 171 -6.93 -44.85 -12.40
CA THR A 171 -7.61 -45.75 -13.31
C THR A 171 -6.52 -46.59 -13.95
N ARG A 172 -6.19 -47.75 -13.33
CA ARG A 172 -5.55 -48.83 -14.00
C ARG A 172 -6.51 -49.28 -15.13
N ALA A 173 -6.28 -48.70 -16.28
CA ALA A 173 -6.74 -49.31 -17.53
C ALA A 173 -6.02 -50.66 -17.63
N GLY A 174 -6.64 -51.70 -17.02
CA GLY A 174 -6.24 -53.08 -17.20
C GLY A 174 -6.56 -53.50 -18.61
N THR A 175 -5.54 -53.58 -19.44
CA THR A 175 -5.54 -54.33 -20.69
C THR A 175 -5.75 -55.78 -20.35
N TYR A 176 -6.93 -56.31 -20.68
CA TYR A 176 -7.14 -57.74 -20.86
C TYR A 176 -7.35 -58.01 -22.33
N LEU A 177 -6.43 -58.78 -22.85
CA LEU A 177 -6.53 -59.52 -24.11
C LEU A 177 -7.66 -60.54 -24.06
#